data_631365c77491efb389205c88ee30c828
#
_entry.id   631365c77491efb389205c88ee30c828
#
_cell.length_a   1.000
_cell.length_b   1.000
_cell.length_c   1.000
_cell.angle_alpha   90.00
_cell.angle_beta   90.00
_cell.angle_gamma   90.00
#
_symmetry.space_group_name_H-M   'P 1'
#
loop_
_entity.id
_entity.type
_entity.pdbx_description
1 polymer ?
#
loop_
_entity_poly.entity_id
_entity_poly.type
_entity_poly.pdbx_seq_one_letter_code
_entity_poly.pdbx_strand_id
1 'polypeptide(L)'
;MTTQDLALDTAPDDDSSGVLGTLFDSSPARSVQTSVAAVAAFALGLLAVLAAPFSLSMTLSGSLAVVALVSSVVGMARASRPDVAGSLLASVGMVLALATLALVGLRYAGLDTAFGDALAPTLASWLDGLNTLLPTP
;
A
#
# COMPACT_ATOMS: atom_id res chain seq x y z
N MET A 1 13.29 53.30 54.10
CA MET A 1 12.04 52.52 53.86
C MET A 1 11.94 52.36 52.36
N THR A 2 12.42 51.27 51.88
CA THR A 2 12.54 50.93 50.48
C THR A 2 11.34 50.00 50.10
N THR A 3 10.44 50.56 49.31
CA THR A 3 9.39 49.83 48.66
C THR A 3 10.01 49.01 47.56
N GLN A 4 10.04 47.72 47.76
CA GLN A 4 10.37 46.75 46.72
C GLN A 4 9.26 46.73 45.67
N ASP A 5 9.60 47.21 44.51
CA ASP A 5 8.82 46.96 43.30
C ASP A 5 8.79 45.43 43.04
N LEU A 6 7.65 44.87 43.32
CA LEU A 6 7.32 43.52 42.83
C LEU A 6 6.97 43.68 41.36
N ALA A 7 7.99 43.71 40.53
CA ALA A 7 7.78 43.45 39.11
C ALA A 7 7.38 41.98 38.96
N LEU A 8 6.08 41.76 38.84
CA LEU A 8 5.55 40.51 38.28
C LEU A 8 5.94 40.47 36.80
N ASP A 9 7.11 39.94 36.54
CA ASP A 9 7.48 39.53 35.20
C ASP A 9 6.76 38.21 34.89
N THR A 10 5.52 38.37 34.46
CA THR A 10 4.72 37.29 33.94
C THR A 10 5.01 37.16 32.45
N ALA A 11 6.07 36.53 32.11
CA ALA A 11 6.29 36.02 30.77
C ALA A 11 6.40 34.49 30.84
N PRO A 12 5.31 33.80 30.71
CA PRO A 12 5.37 32.35 30.51
C PRO A 12 4.74 31.99 29.17
N ASP A 13 5.36 32.16 28.08
CA ASP A 13 4.81 31.53 26.85
C ASP A 13 5.84 31.27 25.74
N ASP A 14 7.10 31.71 25.90
CA ASP A 14 8.10 31.46 24.85
C ASP A 14 8.87 30.15 25.01
N ASP A 15 8.90 29.58 26.23
CA ASP A 15 9.67 28.35 26.47
C ASP A 15 9.00 27.10 25.91
N SER A 16 7.68 27.08 25.79
CA SER A 16 6.96 25.92 25.26
C SER A 16 7.15 25.73 23.74
N SER A 17 7.22 26.84 23.00
CA SER A 17 7.52 26.79 21.57
C SER A 17 8.97 26.38 21.28
N GLY A 18 9.91 26.77 22.14
CA GLY A 18 11.30 26.36 22.06
C GLY A 18 11.49 24.87 22.37
N VAL A 19 10.80 24.37 23.42
CA VAL A 19 10.84 22.94 23.78
C VAL A 19 10.18 22.07 22.71
N LEU A 20 9.04 22.50 22.16
CA LEU A 20 8.40 21.81 21.05
C LEU A 20 9.29 21.83 19.79
N GLY A 21 9.90 22.96 19.47
CA GLY A 21 10.84 23.08 18.35
C GLY A 21 12.03 22.13 18.49
N THR A 22 12.64 22.04 19.68
CA THR A 22 13.74 21.13 19.95
C THR A 22 13.31 19.66 19.94
N LEU A 23 12.07 19.34 20.36
CA LEU A 23 11.52 17.99 20.27
C LEU A 23 11.25 17.58 18.81
N PHE A 24 10.81 18.49 17.97
CA PHE A 24 10.66 18.23 16.53
C PHE A 24 12.00 18.15 15.81
N ASP A 25 12.98 18.96 16.21
CA ASP A 25 14.32 18.98 15.60
C ASP A 25 15.18 17.80 16.08
N SER A 26 14.92 17.28 17.27
CA SER A 26 15.57 16.06 17.79
C SER A 26 14.96 14.76 17.26
N SER A 27 13.83 14.83 16.56
CA SER A 27 13.37 13.72 15.75
C SER A 27 14.36 13.52 14.61
N PRO A 28 15.19 12.45 14.64
CA PRO A 28 16.06 12.19 13.51
C PRO A 28 15.17 12.10 12.27
N ALA A 29 15.35 13.02 11.34
CA ALA A 29 14.73 12.97 10.02
C ALA A 29 15.35 11.78 9.27
N ARG A 30 15.10 10.57 9.77
CA ARG A 30 15.35 9.36 9.03
C ARG A 30 14.39 9.38 7.87
N SER A 31 14.92 9.63 6.70
CA SER A 31 14.20 9.37 5.47
C SER A 31 13.87 7.88 5.44
N VAL A 32 12.71 7.53 5.97
CA VAL A 32 12.19 6.17 5.95
C VAL A 32 11.91 5.85 4.50
N GLN A 33 12.84 5.17 3.85
CA GLN A 33 12.68 4.73 2.46
C GLN A 33 11.73 3.54 2.45
N THR A 34 10.60 3.71 1.77
CA THR A 34 9.71 2.59 1.44
C THR A 34 10.44 1.62 0.52
N SER A 35 10.44 0.34 0.88
CA SER A 35 11.04 -0.70 0.04
C SER A 35 10.30 -0.80 -1.30
N VAL A 36 11.02 -0.60 -2.41
CA VAL A 36 10.46 -0.78 -3.76
C VAL A 36 9.88 -2.19 -3.93
N ALA A 37 10.49 -3.19 -3.30
CA ALA A 37 9.99 -4.56 -3.32
C ALA A 37 8.64 -4.70 -2.61
N ALA A 38 8.41 -3.95 -1.52
CA ALA A 38 7.13 -3.97 -0.81
C ALA A 38 6.01 -3.32 -1.64
N VAL A 39 6.30 -2.20 -2.31
CA VAL A 39 5.36 -1.53 -3.22
C VAL A 39 5.06 -2.42 -4.43
N ALA A 40 6.08 -3.03 -5.02
CA ALA A 40 5.91 -3.96 -6.13
C ALA A 40 5.08 -5.19 -5.73
N ALA A 41 5.31 -5.76 -4.55
CA ALA A 41 4.54 -6.88 -4.02
C ALA A 41 3.06 -6.54 -3.87
N PHE A 42 2.76 -5.36 -3.31
CA PHE A 42 1.39 -4.89 -3.16
C PHE A 42 0.72 -4.64 -4.52
N ALA A 43 1.39 -3.92 -5.43
CA ALA A 43 0.84 -3.61 -6.75
C ALA A 43 0.58 -4.88 -7.59
N LEU A 44 1.55 -5.81 -7.63
CA LEU A 44 1.41 -7.07 -8.34
C LEU A 44 0.36 -7.98 -7.71
N GLY A 45 0.30 -8.03 -6.38
CA GLY A 45 -0.73 -8.78 -5.65
C GLY A 45 -2.14 -8.25 -5.93
N LEU A 46 -2.30 -6.93 -5.96
CA LEU A 46 -3.57 -6.30 -6.30
C LEU A 46 -3.99 -6.60 -7.74
N LEU A 47 -3.08 -6.46 -8.71
CA LEU A 47 -3.34 -6.81 -10.11
C LEU A 47 -3.70 -8.29 -10.26
N ALA A 48 -3.01 -9.17 -9.54
CA ALA A 48 -3.28 -10.61 -9.59
C ALA A 48 -4.69 -10.94 -9.08
N VAL A 49 -5.11 -10.35 -7.94
CA VAL A 49 -6.46 -10.53 -7.39
C VAL A 49 -7.53 -9.99 -8.32
N LEU A 50 -7.32 -8.81 -8.91
CA LEU A 50 -8.28 -8.21 -9.85
C LEU A 50 -8.43 -9.03 -11.14
N ALA A 51 -7.36 -9.68 -11.59
CA ALA A 51 -7.37 -10.53 -12.77
C ALA A 51 -7.91 -11.95 -12.50
N ALA A 52 -7.85 -12.43 -11.25
CA ALA A 52 -8.21 -13.81 -10.88
C ALA A 52 -9.64 -14.22 -11.25
N PRO A 53 -10.69 -13.36 -11.15
CA PRO A 53 -12.06 -13.73 -11.49
C PRO A 53 -12.30 -14.01 -12.98
N PHE A 54 -11.41 -13.53 -13.87
CA PHE A 54 -11.60 -13.65 -15.31
C PHE A 54 -10.92 -14.90 -15.86
N SER A 55 -11.64 -15.69 -16.66
CA SER A 55 -11.12 -16.94 -17.22
C SER A 55 -9.96 -16.73 -18.19
N LEU A 56 -10.02 -15.67 -19.00
CA LEU A 56 -8.98 -15.30 -19.97
C LEU A 56 -7.64 -14.91 -19.35
N SER A 57 -7.66 -14.41 -18.11
CA SER A 57 -6.47 -13.92 -17.41
C SER A 57 -5.93 -14.90 -16.37
N MET A 58 -6.43 -16.13 -16.32
CA MET A 58 -6.06 -17.11 -15.29
C MET A 58 -4.55 -17.38 -15.22
N THR A 59 -3.92 -17.63 -16.37
CA THR A 59 -2.47 -17.86 -16.42
C THR A 59 -1.68 -16.63 -16.02
N LEU A 60 -2.16 -15.45 -16.45
CA LEU A 60 -1.56 -14.17 -16.09
C LEU A 60 -1.69 -13.89 -14.60
N SER A 61 -2.89 -14.08 -14.02
CA SER A 61 -3.11 -13.85 -12.58
C SER A 61 -2.30 -14.80 -11.72
N GLY A 62 -2.18 -16.06 -12.11
CA GLY A 62 -1.34 -17.04 -11.43
C GLY A 62 0.15 -16.67 -11.46
N SER A 63 0.66 -16.28 -12.62
CA SER A 63 2.06 -15.84 -12.74
C SER A 63 2.35 -14.56 -11.95
N LEU A 64 1.45 -13.57 -11.99
CA LEU A 64 1.56 -12.35 -11.20
C LEU A 64 1.52 -12.65 -9.70
N ALA A 65 0.67 -13.58 -9.25
CA ALA A 65 0.59 -13.98 -7.86
C ALA A 65 1.88 -14.62 -7.36
N VAL A 66 2.53 -15.46 -8.17
CA VAL A 66 3.83 -16.06 -7.83
C VAL A 66 4.91 -14.97 -7.71
N VAL A 67 4.97 -14.03 -8.67
CA VAL A 67 5.93 -12.93 -8.62
C VAL A 67 5.65 -12.02 -7.42
N ALA A 68 4.38 -11.74 -7.13
CA ALA A 68 3.98 -10.96 -5.96
C ALA A 68 4.39 -11.65 -4.65
N LEU A 69 4.24 -12.98 -4.56
CA LEU A 69 4.64 -13.75 -3.39
C LEU A 69 6.15 -13.66 -3.16
N VAL A 70 6.95 -13.89 -4.19
CA VAL A 70 8.42 -13.77 -4.10
C VAL A 70 8.82 -12.34 -3.70
N SER A 71 8.21 -11.33 -4.31
CA SER A 71 8.47 -9.93 -3.98
C SER A 71 8.08 -9.59 -2.54
N SER A 72 7.00 -10.20 -2.02
CA SER A 72 6.56 -10.04 -0.62
C SER A 72 7.57 -10.61 0.36
N VAL A 73 8.09 -11.82 0.09
CA VAL A 73 9.11 -12.44 0.94
C VAL A 73 10.38 -11.60 0.97
N VAL A 74 10.83 -11.12 -0.19
CA VAL A 74 11.99 -10.22 -0.28
C VAL A 74 11.70 -8.88 0.41
N GLY A 75 10.49 -8.35 0.26
CA GLY A 75 10.04 -7.12 0.93
C GLY A 75 10.07 -7.25 2.45
N MET A 76 9.55 -8.34 2.99
CA MET A 76 9.58 -8.63 4.44
C MET A 76 11.01 -8.83 4.95
N ALA A 77 11.86 -9.56 4.23
CA ALA A 77 13.25 -9.75 4.61
C ALA A 77 14.04 -8.43 4.65
N ARG A 78 13.70 -7.46 3.78
CA ARG A 78 14.30 -6.12 3.80
C ARG A 78 13.70 -5.22 4.87
N ALA A 79 12.40 -5.33 5.12
CA ALA A 79 11.68 -4.56 6.14
C ALA A 79 12.03 -4.98 7.59
N SER A 80 12.74 -6.09 7.78
CA SER A 80 13.31 -6.48 9.08
C SER A 80 14.45 -5.56 9.54
N ARG A 81 14.90 -4.64 8.67
CA ARG A 81 15.91 -3.62 9.02
C ARG A 81 15.21 -2.40 9.62
N PRO A 82 15.77 -1.81 10.70
CA PRO A 82 15.11 -0.72 11.45
C PRO A 82 14.90 0.56 10.65
N ASP A 83 15.56 0.70 9.50
CA ASP A 83 15.51 1.92 8.66
C ASP A 83 14.57 1.80 7.45
N VAL A 84 13.85 0.67 7.29
CA VAL A 84 13.01 0.42 6.12
C VAL A 84 11.56 0.24 6.54
N ALA A 85 10.68 1.14 6.08
CA ALA A 85 9.23 0.95 6.19
C ALA A 85 8.70 0.16 5.00
N GLY A 86 7.62 -0.57 5.22
CA GLY A 86 6.94 -1.30 4.14
C GLY A 86 6.56 -2.73 4.50
N SER A 87 6.81 -3.16 5.74
CA SER A 87 6.41 -4.50 6.20
C SER A 87 4.91 -4.74 6.06
N LEU A 88 4.11 -3.71 6.34
CA LEU A 88 2.65 -3.77 6.21
C LEU A 88 2.22 -3.93 4.75
N LEU A 89 2.82 -3.18 3.82
CA LEU A 89 2.56 -3.34 2.40
C LEU A 89 2.97 -4.73 1.87
N ALA A 90 4.14 -5.22 2.31
CA ALA A 90 4.61 -6.54 1.94
C ALA A 90 3.71 -7.65 2.48
N SER A 91 3.22 -7.53 3.72
CA SER A 91 2.29 -8.51 4.30
C SER A 91 0.93 -8.52 3.60
N VAL A 92 0.38 -7.35 3.29
CA VAL A 92 -0.86 -7.24 2.50
C VAL A 92 -0.66 -7.83 1.10
N GLY A 93 0.44 -7.50 0.42
CA GLY A 93 0.79 -8.09 -0.88
C GLY A 93 0.89 -9.62 -0.83
N MET A 94 1.45 -10.17 0.25
CA MET A 94 1.52 -11.61 0.47
C MET A 94 0.14 -12.25 0.63
N VAL A 95 -0.74 -11.64 1.43
CA VAL A 95 -2.12 -12.13 1.62
C VAL A 95 -2.88 -12.11 0.30
N LEU A 96 -2.76 -11.03 -0.48
CA LEU A 96 -3.39 -10.92 -1.80
C LEU A 96 -2.87 -12.00 -2.78
N ALA A 97 -1.56 -12.22 -2.79
CA ALA A 97 -0.94 -13.25 -3.63
C ALA A 97 -1.41 -14.67 -3.25
N LEU A 98 -1.46 -14.97 -1.94
CA LEU A 98 -1.96 -16.26 -1.45
C LEU A 98 -3.45 -16.44 -1.77
N ALA A 99 -4.27 -15.41 -1.60
CA ALA A 99 -5.68 -15.45 -1.96
C ALA A 99 -5.86 -15.75 -3.46
N THR A 100 -5.07 -15.09 -4.33
CA THR A 100 -5.09 -15.35 -5.77
C THR A 100 -4.68 -16.79 -6.09
N LEU A 101 -3.60 -17.28 -5.49
CA LEU A 101 -3.15 -18.66 -5.69
C LEU A 101 -4.19 -19.67 -5.21
N ALA A 102 -4.89 -19.39 -4.10
CA ALA A 102 -5.98 -20.21 -3.62
C ALA A 102 -7.15 -20.24 -4.63
N LEU A 103 -7.56 -19.10 -5.17
CA LEU A 103 -8.61 -19.03 -6.20
C LEU A 103 -8.21 -19.79 -7.46
N VAL A 104 -6.99 -19.63 -7.94
CA VAL A 104 -6.45 -20.37 -9.08
C VAL A 104 -6.39 -21.87 -8.77
N GLY A 105 -5.92 -22.25 -7.58
CA GLY A 105 -5.86 -23.66 -7.15
C GLY A 105 -7.23 -24.30 -7.05
N LEU A 106 -8.23 -23.62 -6.50
CA LEU A 106 -9.62 -24.09 -6.43
C LEU A 106 -10.20 -24.32 -7.83
N ARG A 107 -9.85 -23.47 -8.78
CA ARG A 107 -10.28 -23.63 -10.17
C ARG A 107 -9.66 -24.86 -10.83
N TYR A 108 -8.37 -25.13 -10.57
CA TYR A 108 -7.75 -26.39 -11.01
C TYR A 108 -8.34 -27.62 -10.33
N ALA A 109 -8.89 -27.48 -9.13
CA ALA A 109 -9.62 -28.54 -8.43
C ALA A 109 -11.07 -28.74 -8.96
N GLY A 110 -11.48 -28.00 -10.01
CA GLY A 110 -12.79 -28.12 -10.64
C GLY A 110 -13.88 -27.24 -10.03
N LEU A 111 -13.55 -26.33 -9.11
CA LEU A 111 -14.48 -25.35 -8.59
C LEU A 111 -14.51 -24.13 -9.51
N ASP A 112 -15.72 -23.75 -9.94
CA ASP A 112 -15.87 -22.57 -10.80
C ASP A 112 -15.70 -21.29 -9.98
N THR A 113 -14.59 -20.59 -10.22
CA THR A 113 -14.26 -19.30 -9.61
C THR A 113 -14.31 -18.16 -10.63
N ALA A 114 -14.85 -18.40 -11.83
CA ALA A 114 -14.90 -17.43 -12.93
C ALA A 114 -16.10 -16.47 -12.84
N PHE A 115 -16.48 -16.05 -11.65
CA PHE A 115 -17.61 -15.13 -11.44
C PHE A 115 -17.42 -13.75 -12.12
N GLY A 116 -16.17 -13.40 -12.48
CA GLY A 116 -15.87 -12.17 -13.21
C GLY A 116 -16.29 -12.17 -14.67
N ASP A 117 -16.43 -13.36 -15.28
CA ASP A 117 -16.83 -13.46 -16.70
C ASP A 117 -18.25 -12.92 -16.93
N ALA A 118 -19.13 -13.01 -15.93
CA ALA A 118 -20.48 -12.43 -15.98
C ALA A 118 -20.45 -10.89 -15.95
N LEU A 119 -19.39 -10.28 -15.43
CA LEU A 119 -19.20 -8.84 -15.37
C LEU A 119 -18.51 -8.28 -16.63
N ALA A 120 -17.89 -9.13 -17.44
CA ALA A 120 -17.14 -8.70 -18.62
C ALA A 120 -17.96 -7.86 -19.61
N PRO A 121 -19.23 -8.21 -19.98
CA PRO A 121 -20.03 -7.37 -20.87
C PRO A 121 -20.39 -6.03 -20.24
N THR A 122 -20.62 -5.98 -18.94
CA THR A 122 -20.88 -4.73 -18.22
C THR A 122 -19.68 -3.81 -18.21
N LEU A 123 -18.48 -4.36 -17.95
CA LEU A 123 -17.24 -3.61 -17.99
C LEU A 123 -16.93 -3.10 -19.41
N ALA A 124 -17.17 -3.92 -20.43
CA ALA A 124 -17.01 -3.51 -21.83
C ALA A 124 -17.92 -2.33 -22.19
N SER A 125 -19.19 -2.35 -21.76
CA SER A 125 -20.12 -1.24 -22.02
C SER A 125 -19.71 0.06 -21.30
N TRP A 126 -19.15 -0.05 -20.10
CA TRP A 126 -18.60 1.11 -19.36
C TRP A 126 -17.38 1.70 -20.05
N LEU A 127 -16.46 0.84 -20.52
CA LEU A 127 -15.27 1.27 -21.26
C LEU A 127 -15.65 1.94 -22.58
N ASP A 128 -16.64 1.42 -23.26
CA ASP A 128 -17.16 2.02 -24.50
C ASP A 128 -17.79 3.40 -24.24
N GLY A 129 -18.57 3.51 -23.14
CA GLY A 129 -19.08 4.80 -22.67
C GLY A 129 -18.00 5.81 -22.34
N LEU A 130 -16.92 5.38 -21.69
CA LEU A 130 -15.76 6.24 -21.39
C LEU A 130 -15.01 6.64 -22.67
N ASN A 131 -14.87 5.73 -23.62
CA ASN A 131 -14.20 6.00 -24.89
C ASN A 131 -14.95 7.02 -25.75
N THR A 132 -16.30 7.05 -25.64
CA THR A 132 -17.12 8.08 -26.33
C THR A 132 -17.01 9.47 -25.69
N LEU A 133 -16.59 9.54 -24.41
CA LEU A 133 -16.37 10.82 -23.71
C LEU A 133 -14.97 11.40 -23.95
N LEU A 134 -14.01 10.57 -24.41
CA LEU A 134 -12.68 11.02 -24.73
C LEU A 134 -12.66 11.51 -26.20
N PRO A 135 -12.23 12.76 -26.46
CA PRO A 135 -12.09 13.22 -27.83
C PRO A 135 -11.01 12.38 -28.52
N THR A 136 -11.41 11.72 -29.60
CA THR A 136 -10.45 11.06 -30.49
C THR A 136 -9.55 12.13 -31.14
N PRO A 137 -8.22 11.95 -31.10
CA PRO A 137 -7.28 12.88 -31.74
C PRO A 137 -7.47 12.96 -33.24
#